data_b6331b806c3271d27ee493aef34a9b36
#
_entry.id   b6331b806c3271d27ee493aef34a9b36
#
_cell.length_a   1.000
_cell.length_b   1.000
_cell.length_c   1.000
_cell.angle_alpha   90.00
_cell.angle_beta   90.00
_cell.angle_gamma   90.00
#
_symmetry.space_group_name_H-M   'P 1'
#
loop_
_entity.id
_entity.type
_entity.pdbx_description
1 polymer ?
#
loop_
_entity_poly.entity_id
_entity_poly.type
_entity_poly.pdbx_seq_one_letter_code
_entity_poly.pdbx_strand_id
1 'polypeptide(L)'
;MNYHLIIQPEAEYDIQDAFEWYESKNPGLGSEFVRAVDACLSGIGRNPLAYQVIHKQVRRALIRRFPYLILYIFDQDTVFVLACFHTKRDPKQWLDRI
;
A
#
# COMPACT_ATOMS: atom_id res chain seq x y z
N MET A 1 -17.68 -8.09 5.01
CA MET A 1 -16.97 -8.34 6.27
C MET A 1 -15.57 -7.79 6.18
N ASN A 2 -15.13 -7.06 7.20
CA ASN A 2 -13.78 -6.50 7.19
C ASN A 2 -12.82 -7.42 7.92
N TYR A 3 -11.62 -7.57 7.38
CA TYR A 3 -10.56 -8.37 7.98
C TYR A 3 -9.61 -7.47 8.76
N HIS A 4 -8.82 -8.08 9.66
CA HIS A 4 -7.79 -7.35 10.38
C HIS A 4 -6.73 -6.86 9.39
N LEU A 5 -6.17 -5.68 9.68
CA LEU A 5 -5.18 -5.08 8.81
C LEU A 5 -4.01 -4.61 9.67
N ILE A 6 -2.83 -5.11 9.35
CA ILE A 6 -1.59 -4.75 10.03
C ILE A 6 -0.67 -4.12 9.01
N ILE A 7 -0.24 -2.88 9.27
CA ILE A 7 0.71 -2.19 8.40
C ILE A 7 2.10 -2.40 8.99
N GLN A 8 2.97 -3.08 8.24
CA GLN A 8 4.33 -3.32 8.69
C GLN A 8 5.10 -2.00 8.78
N PRO A 9 6.09 -1.91 9.68
CA PRO A 9 6.83 -0.64 9.85
C PRO A 9 7.44 -0.11 8.56
N GLU A 10 7.95 -0.96 7.70
CA GLU A 10 8.53 -0.54 6.42
C GLU A 10 7.49 0.12 5.53
N ALA A 11 6.27 -0.42 5.53
CA ALA A 11 5.18 0.17 4.76
C ALA A 11 4.76 1.52 5.34
N GLU A 12 4.78 1.66 6.65
CA GLU A 12 4.48 2.95 7.29
C GLU A 12 5.50 4.00 6.89
N TYR A 13 6.79 3.64 6.88
CA TYR A 13 7.84 4.55 6.41
C TYR A 13 7.64 4.93 4.95
N ASP A 14 7.28 3.97 4.11
CA ASP A 14 7.02 4.25 2.69
C ASP A 14 5.92 5.29 2.54
N ILE A 15 4.84 5.14 3.29
CA ILE A 15 3.69 6.05 3.22
C ILE A 15 4.09 7.43 3.75
N GLN A 16 4.83 7.47 4.84
CA GLN A 16 5.29 8.72 5.43
C GLN A 16 6.20 9.47 4.47
N ASP A 17 7.15 8.77 3.84
CA ASP A 17 8.05 9.39 2.87
C ASP A 17 7.28 9.98 1.69
N ALA A 18 6.31 9.24 1.17
CA ALA A 18 5.50 9.73 0.05
C ALA A 18 4.65 10.93 0.47
N PHE A 19 4.08 10.87 1.68
CA PHE A 19 3.31 11.99 2.22
C PHE A 19 4.17 13.26 2.27
N GLU A 20 5.37 13.15 2.84
CA GLU A 20 6.25 14.31 2.97
C GLU A 20 6.65 14.88 1.62
N TRP A 21 6.91 13.99 0.65
CA TRP A 21 7.27 14.43 -0.69
C TRP A 21 6.14 15.24 -1.33
N TYR A 22 4.91 14.70 -1.28
CA TYR A 22 3.75 15.40 -1.87
C TYR A 22 3.46 16.70 -1.15
N GLU A 23 3.54 16.69 0.18
CA GLU A 23 3.25 17.90 0.96
C GLU A 23 4.27 19.00 0.67
N SER A 24 5.52 18.64 0.41
CA SER A 24 6.56 19.60 0.05
C SER A 24 6.32 20.24 -1.32
N LYS A 25 5.58 19.55 -2.20
CA LYS A 25 5.28 20.07 -3.54
C LYS A 25 4.08 21.01 -3.53
N ASN A 26 3.09 20.71 -2.71
CA ASN A 26 1.87 21.50 -2.67
C ASN A 26 1.17 21.27 -1.34
N PRO A 27 0.97 22.31 -0.51
CA PRO A 27 0.27 22.14 0.76
C PRO A 27 -1.09 21.46 0.59
N GLY A 28 -1.34 20.44 1.39
CA GLY A 28 -2.57 19.65 1.35
C GLY A 28 -2.49 18.43 0.44
N LEU A 29 -1.51 18.37 -0.46
CA LEU A 29 -1.41 17.24 -1.39
C LEU A 29 -1.02 15.94 -0.65
N GLY A 30 -0.17 16.05 0.37
CA GLY A 30 0.17 14.90 1.21
C GLY A 30 -1.05 14.33 1.90
N SER A 31 -1.94 15.19 2.39
CA SER A 31 -3.19 14.73 3.03
C SER A 31 -4.09 14.02 2.03
N GLU A 32 -4.15 14.50 0.78
CA GLU A 32 -4.92 13.82 -0.26
C GLU A 32 -4.33 12.44 -0.56
N PHE A 33 -3.00 12.33 -0.57
CA PHE A 33 -2.34 11.04 -0.76
C PHE A 33 -2.72 10.06 0.35
N VAL A 34 -2.67 10.51 1.60
CA VAL A 34 -3.01 9.65 2.74
C VAL A 34 -4.47 9.20 2.67
N ARG A 35 -5.38 10.09 2.27
CA ARG A 35 -6.78 9.69 2.10
C ARG A 35 -6.94 8.63 1.01
N ALA A 36 -6.16 8.75 -0.08
CA ALA A 36 -6.18 7.75 -1.14
C ALA A 36 -5.62 6.41 -0.67
N VAL A 37 -4.56 6.44 0.16
CA VAL A 37 -4.03 5.23 0.79
C VAL A 37 -5.09 4.59 1.67
N ASP A 38 -5.76 5.37 2.50
CA ASP A 38 -6.79 4.84 3.41
C ASP A 38 -7.94 4.19 2.63
N ALA A 39 -8.36 4.81 1.54
CA ALA A 39 -9.41 4.24 0.69
C ALA A 39 -8.97 2.91 0.07
N CYS A 40 -7.71 2.84 -0.36
CA CYS A 40 -7.14 1.61 -0.91
C CYS A 40 -7.10 0.51 0.14
N LEU A 41 -6.62 0.83 1.35
CA LEU A 41 -6.55 -0.13 2.45
C LEU A 41 -7.94 -0.62 2.86
N SER A 42 -8.93 0.26 2.86
CA SER A 42 -10.31 -0.13 3.15
C SER A 42 -10.83 -1.12 2.12
N GLY A 43 -10.54 -0.91 0.84
CA GLY A 43 -10.92 -1.84 -0.20
C GLY A 43 -10.29 -3.20 -0.03
N ILE A 44 -9.00 -3.23 0.31
CA ILE A 44 -8.28 -4.47 0.58
C ILE A 44 -8.91 -5.19 1.79
N GLY A 45 -9.21 -4.45 2.85
CA GLY A 45 -9.78 -5.03 4.06
C GLY A 45 -11.16 -5.63 3.86
N ARG A 46 -11.92 -5.11 2.88
CA ARG A 46 -13.24 -5.67 2.57
C ARG A 46 -13.15 -6.92 1.71
N ASN A 47 -12.17 -6.98 0.81
CA ASN A 47 -12.09 -8.09 -0.14
C ASN A 47 -10.63 -8.36 -0.54
N PRO A 48 -9.85 -8.94 0.38
CA PRO A 48 -8.41 -9.11 0.16
C PRO A 48 -8.05 -10.06 -0.97
N LEU A 49 -8.98 -10.91 -1.41
CA LEU A 49 -8.71 -11.86 -2.48
C LEU A 49 -9.06 -11.31 -3.87
N ALA A 50 -9.59 -10.07 -3.95
CA ALA A 50 -10.00 -9.48 -5.21
C ALA A 50 -8.84 -8.90 -6.02
N TYR A 51 -7.64 -8.80 -5.45
CA TYR A 51 -6.52 -8.10 -6.06
C TYR A 51 -5.50 -9.07 -6.64
N GLN A 52 -4.76 -8.60 -7.62
CA GLN A 52 -3.86 -9.43 -8.40
C GLN A 52 -2.68 -9.96 -7.57
N VAL A 53 -2.44 -11.26 -7.67
CA VAL A 53 -1.23 -11.89 -7.13
C VAL A 53 -0.09 -11.60 -8.09
N ILE A 54 1.04 -11.11 -7.58
CA ILE A 54 2.20 -10.77 -8.40
C ILE A 54 3.42 -11.65 -8.14
N HIS A 55 3.51 -12.26 -6.94
CA HIS A 55 4.64 -13.13 -6.60
C HIS A 55 4.28 -13.93 -5.35
N LYS A 56 4.30 -15.26 -5.47
CA LYS A 56 3.92 -16.15 -4.36
C LYS A 56 2.56 -15.72 -3.80
N GLN A 57 2.51 -15.30 -2.54
CA GLN A 57 1.26 -14.85 -1.90
C GLN A 57 1.09 -13.34 -1.95
N VAL A 58 2.04 -12.61 -2.52
CA VAL A 58 2.01 -11.15 -2.52
C VAL A 58 1.02 -10.65 -3.57
N ARG A 59 0.14 -9.77 -3.14
CA ARG A 59 -0.84 -9.12 -4.00
C ARG A 59 -0.55 -7.64 -4.07
N ARG A 60 -1.06 -6.99 -5.12
CA ARG A 60 -0.90 -5.54 -5.29
C ARG A 60 -2.25 -4.87 -5.45
N ALA A 61 -2.34 -3.64 -4.94
CA ALA A 61 -3.49 -2.78 -5.14
C ALA A 61 -3.00 -1.39 -5.55
N LEU A 62 -3.55 -0.85 -6.63
CA LEU A 62 -3.18 0.49 -7.10
C LEU A 62 -3.92 1.54 -6.28
N ILE A 63 -3.21 2.60 -5.90
CA ILE A 63 -3.78 3.74 -5.22
C ILE A 63 -4.35 4.67 -6.30
N ARG A 64 -5.62 5.08 -6.14
CA ARG A 64 -6.27 5.94 -7.12
C ARG A 64 -5.65 7.32 -7.13
N ARG A 65 -5.44 7.89 -8.33
CA ARG A 65 -4.95 9.25 -8.57
C ARG A 65 -3.47 9.46 -8.28
N PHE A 66 -2.81 8.48 -7.66
CA PHE A 66 -1.38 8.59 -7.34
C PHE A 66 -0.67 7.36 -7.93
N PRO A 67 0.53 7.54 -8.48
CA PRO A 67 1.25 6.43 -9.12
C PRO A 67 1.97 5.56 -8.09
N TYR A 68 1.22 5.06 -7.12
CA TYR A 68 1.71 4.20 -6.06
C TYR A 68 0.87 2.95 -5.97
N LEU A 69 1.45 1.88 -5.44
CA LEU A 69 0.73 0.65 -5.17
C LEU A 69 1.05 0.15 -3.77
N ILE A 70 0.09 -0.59 -3.22
CA ILE A 70 0.21 -1.27 -1.94
C ILE A 70 0.50 -2.73 -2.22
N LEU A 71 1.53 -3.28 -1.55
CA LEU A 71 1.83 -4.72 -1.59
C LEU A 71 1.43 -5.32 -0.25
N TYR A 72 0.72 -6.44 -0.30
CA TYR A 72 0.25 -7.07 0.92
C TYR A 72 0.14 -8.59 0.73
N ILE A 73 0.09 -9.29 1.85
CA ILE A 73 -0.30 -10.70 1.88
C ILE A 73 -1.53 -10.84 2.76
N PHE A 74 -2.35 -11.85 2.46
CA PHE A 74 -3.52 -12.17 3.24
C PHE A 74 -3.35 -13.58 3.79
N ASP A 75 -3.33 -13.70 5.11
CA ASP A 75 -3.14 -14.98 5.78
C ASP A 75 -4.22 -15.13 6.84
N GLN A 76 -5.01 -16.18 6.72
CA GLN A 76 -6.16 -16.48 7.57
C GLN A 76 -7.17 -15.31 7.53
N ASP A 77 -7.21 -14.47 8.53
CA ASP A 77 -8.16 -13.35 8.60
C ASP A 77 -7.45 -11.99 8.66
N THR A 78 -6.15 -11.95 8.36
CA THR A 78 -5.34 -10.75 8.54
C THR A 78 -4.65 -10.37 7.23
N VAL A 79 -4.73 -9.08 6.91
CA VAL A 79 -4.00 -8.47 5.81
C VAL A 79 -2.73 -7.85 6.38
N PHE A 80 -1.57 -8.27 5.87
CA PHE A 80 -0.28 -7.70 6.27
C PHE A 80 0.22 -6.82 5.13
N VAL A 81 0.23 -5.51 5.36
CA VAL A 81 0.70 -4.54 4.37
C VAL A 81 2.22 -4.47 4.45
N LEU A 82 2.90 -4.81 3.36
CA LEU A 82 4.35 -4.96 3.30
C LEU A 82 5.05 -3.71 2.80
N ALA A 83 4.44 -3.00 1.86
CA ALA A 83 5.12 -1.90 1.17
C ALA A 83 4.12 -0.98 0.50
N CYS A 84 4.57 0.26 0.28
CA CYS A 84 3.87 1.23 -0.57
C CYS A 84 4.92 1.80 -1.51
N PHE A 85 4.87 1.43 -2.79
CA PHE A 85 5.90 1.77 -3.77
C PHE A 85 5.35 2.58 -4.91
N HIS A 86 6.16 3.54 -5.35
CA HIS A 86 5.92 4.22 -6.61
C HIS A 86 5.98 3.21 -7.75
N THR A 87 5.06 3.32 -8.70
CA THR A 87 4.95 2.35 -9.80
C THR A 87 6.18 2.26 -10.68
N LYS A 88 7.05 3.29 -10.66
CA LYS A 88 8.28 3.31 -11.46
C LYS A 88 9.50 2.78 -10.72
N ARG A 89 9.37 2.43 -9.44
CA ARG A 89 10.50 1.85 -8.71
C ARG A 89 10.77 0.43 -9.17
N ASP A 90 12.03 0.02 -9.01
CA ASP A 90 12.45 -1.34 -9.32
C ASP A 90 11.66 -2.32 -8.43
N PRO A 91 10.88 -3.23 -9.02
CA PRO A 91 10.11 -4.19 -8.24
C PRO A 91 10.96 -5.12 -7.39
N LYS A 92 12.25 -5.23 -7.65
CA LYS A 92 13.14 -6.09 -6.85
C LYS A 92 13.32 -5.58 -5.44
N GLN A 93 13.06 -4.30 -5.18
CA GLN A 93 13.27 -3.73 -3.85
C GLN A 93 12.33 -4.32 -2.79
N TRP A 94 11.13 -4.74 -3.19
CA TRP A 94 10.19 -5.30 -2.22
C TRP A 94 10.42 -6.78 -1.97
N LEU A 95 11.18 -7.46 -2.84
CA LEU A 95 11.47 -8.88 -2.64
C LEU A 95 12.21 -9.15 -1.34
N ASP A 96 13.00 -8.19 -0.88
CA ASP A 96 13.76 -8.33 0.36
C ASP A 96 12.87 -8.26 1.60
N ARG A 97 11.60 -7.85 1.44
CA ARG A 97 10.66 -7.72 2.55
C ARG A 97 9.80 -8.96 2.78
N ILE A 98 9.94 -9.95 1.94
CA ILE A 98 9.10 -11.15 2.00
C ILE A 98 9.78 -12.27 2.77
#